data_d5a994790ab1bc56fe9e223e7bf422cc
#
_entry.id   d5a994790ab1bc56fe9e223e7bf422cc
#
_cell.length_a   1.000
_cell.length_b   1.000
_cell.length_c   1.000
_cell.angle_alpha   90.00
_cell.angle_beta   90.00
_cell.angle_gamma   90.00
#
_symmetry.space_group_name_H-M   'P 1'
#
loop_
_entity.id
_entity.type
_entity.pdbx_description
1 polymer ?
#
loop_
_entity_poly.entity_id
_entity_poly.type
_entity_poly.pdbx_seq_one_letter_code
_entity_poly.pdbx_strand_id
1 'polypeptide(L)'
;MKKTLLSLTVLATLASANAFAHKEGDFILRVGAATVSPNDSSGAVLDNPALKFSVNSDTQLGLTFGYMFTDNISLEVLAATPFSHNISVNGFGELAETKHLPPTFMVQYYFGESNSKFRPYVGAGINYTVFFSEELNSKAKNDVGLSDLSLKDSWGLAANVGLDYSLSEDWFLNASVWYADIDTTASYK
;
A
#
# COMPACT_ATOMS: atom_id res chain seq x y z
N MET A 1 4.16 19.99 0.77
CA MET A 1 2.72 19.72 1.10
C MET A 1 2.59 18.23 1.32
N LYS A 2 2.04 17.81 2.46
CA LYS A 2 1.90 16.39 2.80
C LYS A 2 0.82 15.77 1.93
N LYS A 3 1.14 14.70 1.23
CA LYS A 3 0.21 13.92 0.44
C LYS A 3 -0.09 12.65 1.20
N THR A 4 -1.35 12.43 1.49
CA THR A 4 -1.83 11.29 2.24
C THR A 4 -2.40 10.27 1.26
N LEU A 5 -1.81 9.10 1.18
CA LEU A 5 -2.32 7.97 0.41
C LEU A 5 -3.25 7.15 1.30
N LEU A 6 -4.49 7.01 0.89
CA LEU A 6 -5.42 6.06 1.49
C LEU A 6 -5.45 4.81 0.62
N SER A 7 -4.93 3.71 1.13
CA SER A 7 -4.95 2.43 0.43
C SER A 7 -6.04 1.56 1.04
N LEU A 8 -7.01 1.16 0.24
CA LEU A 8 -7.97 0.14 0.61
C LEU A 8 -7.44 -1.20 0.09
N THR A 9 -7.04 -2.06 1.01
CA THR A 9 -6.57 -3.40 0.69
C THR A 9 -7.60 -4.41 1.18
N VAL A 10 -8.23 -5.13 0.27
CA VAL A 10 -9.05 -6.29 0.59
C VAL A 10 -8.22 -7.52 0.27
N LEU A 11 -7.68 -8.16 1.29
CA LEU A 11 -7.00 -9.45 1.14
C LEU A 11 -8.00 -10.56 1.43
N ALA A 12 -8.43 -11.29 0.41
CA ALA A 12 -9.08 -12.57 0.59
C ALA A 12 -7.98 -13.65 0.59
N THR A 13 -7.71 -14.25 1.74
CA THR A 13 -6.59 -15.19 1.90
C THR A 13 -7.03 -16.62 2.02
N LEU A 14 -6.25 -17.49 1.41
CA LEU A 14 -6.26 -18.93 1.62
C LEU A 14 -4.82 -19.32 1.98
N ALA A 15 -4.51 -19.47 3.25
CA ALA A 15 -3.21 -19.92 3.70
C ALA A 15 -3.33 -21.12 4.64
N SER A 16 -2.50 -22.11 4.45
CA SER A 16 -2.40 -23.28 5.33
C SER A 16 -1.04 -23.29 6.03
N ALA A 17 -1.05 -23.20 7.35
CA ALA A 17 0.04 -23.66 8.22
C ALA A 17 -0.55 -23.90 9.60
N ASN A 18 -0.24 -25.03 10.20
CA ASN A 18 -0.72 -25.52 11.48
C ASN A 18 -1.03 -24.41 12.48
N ALA A 19 -2.30 -24.20 12.81
CA ALA A 19 -2.58 -23.24 13.85
C ALA A 19 -4.01 -23.17 14.33
N PHE A 20 -4.15 -22.93 15.55
CA PHE A 20 -5.18 -22.08 16.10
C PHE A 20 -4.82 -20.63 15.70
N ALA A 21 -5.65 -19.99 14.93
CA ALA A 21 -5.33 -18.69 14.36
C ALA A 21 -4.99 -17.67 15.47
N HIS A 22 -3.76 -17.13 15.43
CA HIS A 22 -3.32 -16.01 16.23
C HIS A 22 -3.01 -16.29 17.70
N LYS A 23 -2.22 -17.32 17.98
CA LYS A 23 -1.60 -17.57 19.31
C LYS A 23 -0.15 -17.12 19.30
N GLU A 24 0.38 -16.92 20.50
CA GLU A 24 1.82 -16.71 20.70
C GLU A 24 2.64 -17.83 20.01
N GLY A 25 3.61 -17.41 19.19
CA GLY A 25 4.47 -18.28 18.40
C GLY A 25 3.97 -18.61 17.00
N ASP A 26 2.74 -18.25 16.63
CA ASP A 26 2.18 -18.54 15.30
C ASP A 26 2.74 -17.62 14.22
N PHE A 27 2.87 -18.19 13.02
CA PHE A 27 3.11 -17.46 11.79
C PHE A 27 1.78 -17.26 11.04
N ILE A 28 1.57 -16.06 10.56
CA ILE A 28 0.39 -15.68 9.79
C ILE A 28 0.83 -15.34 8.38
N LEU A 29 0.26 -16.02 7.40
CA LEU A 29 0.46 -15.70 5.99
C LEU A 29 -0.88 -15.26 5.39
N ARG A 30 -0.90 -14.10 4.73
CA ARG A 30 -2.05 -13.65 3.95
C ARG A 30 -1.65 -13.45 2.51
N VAL A 31 -2.51 -13.91 1.61
CA VAL A 31 -2.36 -13.76 0.16
C VAL A 31 -3.67 -13.24 -0.39
N GLY A 32 -3.64 -12.18 -1.18
CA GLY A 32 -4.89 -11.63 -1.72
C GLY A 32 -4.68 -10.43 -2.62
N ALA A 33 -5.79 -9.78 -2.97
CA ALA A 33 -5.75 -8.55 -3.75
C ALA A 33 -5.47 -7.35 -2.85
N ALA A 34 -4.48 -6.55 -3.24
CA ALA A 34 -4.14 -5.29 -2.60
C ALA A 34 -4.37 -4.14 -3.59
N THR A 35 -5.22 -3.18 -3.22
CA THR A 35 -5.49 -2.00 -4.05
C THR A 35 -4.87 -0.77 -3.41
N VAL A 36 -4.01 -0.07 -4.16
CA VAL A 36 -3.49 1.24 -3.78
C VAL A 36 -4.30 2.32 -4.46
N SER A 37 -4.83 3.24 -3.66
CA SER A 37 -5.61 4.38 -4.12
C SER A 37 -4.91 5.66 -3.65
N PRO A 38 -4.15 6.33 -4.53
CA PRO A 38 -3.46 7.56 -4.18
C PRO A 38 -4.45 8.68 -3.85
N ASN A 39 -4.14 9.46 -2.81
CA ASN A 39 -4.86 10.70 -2.53
C ASN A 39 -4.15 11.85 -3.24
N ASP A 40 -4.71 12.26 -4.38
CA ASP A 40 -4.13 13.27 -5.24
C ASP A 40 -4.20 14.67 -4.63
N SER A 41 -3.17 15.07 -3.95
CA SER A 41 -2.98 16.41 -3.45
C SER A 41 -1.70 16.99 -4.03
N SER A 42 -1.73 17.42 -5.29
CA SER A 42 -0.57 18.05 -5.93
C SER A 42 -0.49 19.55 -5.66
N GLY A 43 0.75 20.06 -5.57
CA GLY A 43 1.00 21.50 -5.73
C GLY A 43 0.70 21.98 -7.15
N ALA A 44 0.97 23.26 -7.43
CA ALA A 44 0.92 23.80 -8.79
C ALA A 44 1.87 23.01 -9.71
N VAL A 45 1.38 22.65 -10.88
CA VAL A 45 2.18 22.03 -11.94
C VAL A 45 2.69 23.14 -12.83
N LEU A 46 4.00 23.20 -13.07
CA LEU A 46 4.64 24.27 -13.88
C LEU A 46 4.22 25.69 -13.42
N ASP A 47 4.18 25.92 -12.10
CA ASP A 47 3.75 27.18 -11.47
C ASP A 47 2.30 27.60 -11.79
N ASN A 48 1.50 26.73 -12.37
CA ASN A 48 0.10 26.96 -12.68
C ASN A 48 -0.83 26.23 -11.68
N PRO A 49 -1.54 26.95 -10.78
CA PRO A 49 -2.41 26.34 -9.79
C PRO A 49 -3.68 25.69 -10.38
N ALA A 50 -4.00 25.96 -11.63
CA ALA A 50 -5.13 25.32 -12.33
C ALA A 50 -4.78 23.92 -12.83
N LEU A 51 -3.50 23.61 -12.99
CA LEU A 51 -3.03 22.29 -13.38
C LEU A 51 -2.84 21.41 -12.13
N LYS A 52 -3.45 20.25 -12.15
CA LYS A 52 -3.37 19.28 -11.06
C LYS A 52 -2.98 17.91 -11.61
N PHE A 53 -2.14 17.21 -10.87
CA PHE A 53 -1.90 15.80 -11.13
C PHE A 53 -3.08 14.97 -10.63
N SER A 54 -3.40 13.90 -11.35
CA SER A 54 -4.21 12.80 -10.88
C SER A 54 -3.49 11.49 -11.13
N VAL A 55 -3.64 10.56 -10.20
CA VAL A 55 -2.97 9.25 -10.21
C VAL A 55 -4.05 8.18 -10.05
N ASN A 56 -4.10 7.22 -10.97
CA ASN A 56 -5.10 6.16 -10.92
C ASN A 56 -4.82 5.18 -9.78
N SER A 57 -5.86 4.46 -9.36
CA SER A 57 -5.71 3.31 -8.47
C SER A 57 -5.19 2.11 -9.23
N ASP A 58 -4.42 1.26 -8.57
CA ASP A 58 -3.97 -0.02 -9.10
C ASP A 58 -4.17 -1.15 -8.09
N THR A 59 -4.41 -2.36 -8.60
CA THR A 59 -4.66 -3.56 -7.80
C THR A 59 -3.67 -4.65 -8.18
N GLN A 60 -2.96 -5.14 -7.18
CA GLN A 60 -1.89 -6.11 -7.32
C GLN A 60 -2.05 -7.28 -6.36
N LEU A 61 -1.23 -8.32 -6.53
CA LEU A 61 -1.12 -9.40 -5.56
C LEU A 61 -0.43 -8.88 -4.31
N GLY A 62 -1.12 -8.94 -3.18
CA GLY A 62 -0.59 -8.61 -1.87
C GLY A 62 -0.25 -9.86 -1.07
N LEU A 63 0.85 -9.80 -0.34
CA LEU A 63 1.33 -10.82 0.57
C LEU A 63 1.63 -10.16 1.90
N THR A 64 1.15 -10.73 3.01
CA THR A 64 1.63 -10.36 4.33
C THR A 64 2.15 -11.57 5.07
N PHE A 65 3.23 -11.37 5.80
CA PHE A 65 3.82 -12.35 6.67
C PHE A 65 3.89 -11.77 8.08
N GLY A 66 3.24 -12.43 9.02
CA GLY A 66 3.16 -12.02 10.42
C GLY A 66 3.71 -13.09 11.37
N TYR A 67 4.17 -12.62 12.53
CA TYR A 67 4.55 -13.46 13.66
C TYR A 67 3.90 -12.94 14.93
N MET A 68 3.24 -13.84 15.68
CA MET A 68 2.58 -13.52 16.95
C MET A 68 3.59 -13.60 18.09
N PHE A 69 3.94 -12.46 18.68
CA PHE A 69 4.79 -12.41 19.88
C PHE A 69 4.02 -12.76 21.16
N THR A 70 2.74 -12.50 21.16
CA THR A 70 1.77 -12.87 22.20
C THR A 70 0.46 -13.22 21.50
N ASP A 71 -0.53 -13.69 22.24
CA ASP A 71 -1.88 -13.93 21.70
C ASP A 71 -2.53 -12.68 21.08
N ASN A 72 -2.03 -11.49 21.38
CA ASN A 72 -2.62 -10.24 20.94
C ASN A 72 -1.67 -9.30 20.19
N ILE A 73 -0.37 -9.56 20.19
CA ILE A 73 0.61 -8.68 19.53
C ILE A 73 1.36 -9.42 18.44
N SER A 74 1.36 -8.86 17.23
CA SER A 74 2.15 -9.38 16.11
C SER A 74 3.06 -8.32 15.50
N LEU A 75 4.09 -8.78 14.82
CA LEU A 75 4.82 -8.04 13.81
C LEU A 75 4.39 -8.57 12.44
N GLU A 76 4.03 -7.69 11.52
CA GLU A 76 3.65 -8.04 10.15
C GLU A 76 4.47 -7.26 9.14
N VAL A 77 4.84 -7.93 8.05
CA VAL A 77 5.47 -7.33 6.88
C VAL A 77 4.52 -7.50 5.70
N LEU A 78 4.15 -6.37 5.09
CA LEU A 78 3.42 -6.35 3.83
C LEU A 78 4.40 -6.26 2.68
N ALA A 79 4.22 -7.12 1.69
CA ALA A 79 4.82 -7.06 0.38
C ALA A 79 3.72 -7.18 -0.70
N ALA A 80 4.00 -6.69 -1.89
CA ALA A 80 3.09 -6.83 -3.03
C ALA A 80 3.89 -6.97 -4.32
N THR A 81 3.25 -7.42 -5.39
CA THR A 81 3.80 -7.21 -6.72
C THR A 81 3.80 -5.71 -7.04
N PRO A 82 4.72 -5.22 -7.90
CA PRO A 82 4.82 -3.79 -8.18
C PRO A 82 3.49 -3.18 -8.62
N PHE A 83 3.08 -2.11 -7.96
CA PHE A 83 1.96 -1.29 -8.41
C PHE A 83 2.40 -0.40 -9.55
N SER A 84 1.52 -0.23 -10.55
CA SER A 84 1.73 0.65 -11.70
C SER A 84 0.69 1.76 -11.69
N HIS A 85 1.14 3.00 -11.75
CA HIS A 85 0.27 4.17 -11.73
C HIS A 85 0.51 5.08 -12.91
N ASN A 86 -0.58 5.44 -13.59
CA ASN A 86 -0.58 6.46 -14.62
C ASN A 86 -0.77 7.83 -14.00
N ILE A 87 0.10 8.76 -14.34
CA ILE A 87 0.08 10.14 -13.89
C ILE A 87 -0.50 10.99 -15.01
N SER A 88 -1.62 11.64 -14.72
CA SER A 88 -2.33 12.52 -15.65
C SER A 88 -2.33 13.96 -15.15
N VAL A 89 -2.43 14.92 -16.07
CA VAL A 89 -2.61 16.34 -15.78
C VAL A 89 -3.89 16.84 -16.46
N ASN A 90 -4.68 17.63 -15.73
CA ASN A 90 -5.90 18.24 -16.27
C ASN A 90 -5.62 18.99 -17.56
N GLY A 91 -6.38 18.68 -18.62
CA GLY A 91 -6.25 19.29 -19.95
C GLY A 91 -5.21 18.66 -20.87
N PHE A 92 -4.26 17.88 -20.31
CA PHE A 92 -3.23 17.19 -21.09
C PHE A 92 -3.43 15.68 -21.15
N GLY A 93 -4.19 15.10 -20.20
CA GLY A 93 -4.38 13.65 -20.07
C GLY A 93 -3.17 12.97 -19.43
N GLU A 94 -2.95 11.69 -19.74
CA GLU A 94 -1.84 10.90 -19.24
C GLU A 94 -0.50 11.38 -19.80
N LEU A 95 0.46 11.60 -18.92
CA LEU A 95 1.80 12.10 -19.26
C LEU A 95 2.92 11.14 -18.85
N ALA A 96 2.72 10.34 -17.82
CA ALA A 96 3.74 9.45 -17.29
C ALA A 96 3.15 8.19 -16.66
N GLU A 97 3.96 7.14 -16.60
CA GLU A 97 3.74 5.93 -15.81
C GLU A 97 4.88 5.77 -14.80
N THR A 98 4.58 5.27 -13.61
CA THR A 98 5.58 4.90 -12.61
C THR A 98 5.19 3.61 -11.93
N LYS A 99 6.19 2.83 -11.52
CA LYS A 99 6.00 1.64 -10.70
C LYS A 99 6.59 1.85 -9.32
N HIS A 100 5.95 1.24 -8.32
CA HIS A 100 6.48 1.29 -6.97
C HIS A 100 6.21 0.01 -6.18
N LEU A 101 7.07 -0.21 -5.19
CA LEU A 101 6.94 -1.25 -4.18
C LEU A 101 6.91 -0.60 -2.80
N PRO A 102 5.82 -0.77 -2.02
CA PRO A 102 5.68 -0.19 -0.70
C PRO A 102 5.82 -1.22 0.43
N PRO A 103 6.98 -1.89 0.64
CA PRO A 103 7.14 -2.75 1.80
C PRO A 103 6.81 -1.97 3.08
N THR A 104 6.00 -2.60 3.94
CA THR A 104 5.48 -1.95 5.14
C THR A 104 5.63 -2.88 6.33
N PHE A 105 6.18 -2.37 7.43
CA PHE A 105 6.41 -3.09 8.67
C PHE A 105 5.44 -2.57 9.73
N MET A 106 4.65 -3.46 10.30
CA MET A 106 3.57 -3.12 11.23
C MET A 106 3.69 -3.89 12.52
N VAL A 107 3.47 -3.21 13.63
CA VAL A 107 3.10 -3.84 14.89
C VAL A 107 1.58 -3.77 14.99
N GLN A 108 0.94 -4.92 15.22
CA GLN A 108 -0.52 -5.01 15.27
C GLN A 108 -0.96 -5.51 16.64
N TYR A 109 -2.09 -4.99 17.09
CA TYR A 109 -2.78 -5.46 18.27
C TYR A 109 -4.13 -6.07 17.91
N TYR A 110 -4.31 -7.35 18.25
CA TYR A 110 -5.54 -8.10 18.03
C TYR A 110 -6.41 -8.06 19.25
N PHE A 111 -7.68 -7.73 19.06
CA PHE A 111 -8.69 -7.73 20.10
C PHE A 111 -9.31 -9.12 20.27
N GLY A 112 -9.81 -9.40 21.47
CA GLY A 112 -10.45 -10.67 21.80
C GLY A 112 -9.44 -11.79 22.15
N GLU A 113 -9.96 -12.97 22.30
CA GLU A 113 -9.19 -14.16 22.65
C GLU A 113 -8.63 -14.84 21.38
N SER A 114 -7.53 -15.58 21.52
CA SER A 114 -6.85 -16.26 20.42
C SER A 114 -7.73 -17.27 19.67
N ASN A 115 -8.74 -17.85 20.34
CA ASN A 115 -9.70 -18.80 19.77
C ASN A 115 -10.99 -18.13 19.22
N SER A 116 -11.08 -16.81 19.24
CA SER A 116 -12.25 -16.09 18.74
C SER A 116 -12.36 -16.22 17.22
N LYS A 117 -13.57 -16.48 16.70
CA LYS A 117 -13.82 -16.52 15.25
C LYS A 117 -13.60 -15.18 14.58
N PHE A 118 -13.87 -14.09 15.27
CA PHE A 118 -13.65 -12.72 14.81
C PHE A 118 -12.50 -12.12 15.59
N ARG A 119 -11.44 -11.76 14.89
CA ARG A 119 -10.25 -11.14 15.44
C ARG A 119 -10.01 -9.79 14.75
N PRO A 120 -10.69 -8.72 15.21
CA PRO A 120 -10.36 -7.37 14.74
C PRO A 120 -8.99 -6.96 15.27
N TYR A 121 -8.30 -6.15 14.49
CA TYR A 121 -6.98 -5.64 14.85
C TYR A 121 -6.77 -4.21 14.37
N VAL A 122 -5.84 -3.56 15.01
CA VAL A 122 -5.30 -2.26 14.62
C VAL A 122 -3.78 -2.35 14.61
N GLY A 123 -3.14 -1.59 13.75
CA GLY A 123 -1.69 -1.57 13.69
C GLY A 123 -1.12 -0.20 13.36
N ALA A 124 0.13 -0.03 13.76
CA ALA A 124 0.94 1.13 13.41
C ALA A 124 2.34 0.65 13.00
N GLY A 125 2.97 1.40 12.11
CA GLY A 125 4.27 1.00 11.60
C GLY A 125 4.92 2.02 10.69
N ILE A 126 5.85 1.52 9.88
CA ILE A 126 6.61 2.30 8.92
C ILE A 126 6.48 1.71 7.53
N ASN A 127 6.35 2.57 6.55
CA ASN A 127 6.38 2.24 5.14
C ASN A 127 7.69 2.74 4.52
N TYR A 128 8.27 1.93 3.65
CA TYR A 128 9.34 2.34 2.74
C TYR A 128 8.89 2.09 1.31
N THR A 129 8.71 3.14 0.53
CA THR A 129 8.29 3.03 -0.87
C THR A 129 9.44 3.30 -1.80
N VAL A 130 9.76 2.33 -2.64
CA VAL A 130 10.74 2.44 -3.72
C VAL A 130 10.01 2.70 -5.03
N PHE A 131 10.40 3.76 -5.75
CA PHE A 131 9.90 4.08 -7.09
C PHE A 131 10.90 3.64 -8.15
N PHE A 132 10.39 3.17 -9.27
CA PHE A 132 11.22 2.72 -10.40
C PHE A 132 10.39 2.69 -11.70
N SER A 133 11.08 2.55 -12.84
CA SER A 133 10.44 2.52 -14.18
C SER A 133 9.55 3.74 -14.41
N GLU A 134 10.08 4.93 -14.14
CA GLU A 134 9.41 6.19 -14.44
C GLU A 134 9.53 6.47 -15.94
N GLU A 135 8.41 6.39 -16.66
CA GLU A 135 8.36 6.57 -18.10
C GLU A 135 7.48 7.77 -18.47
N LEU A 136 8.06 8.74 -19.17
CA LEU A 136 7.32 9.82 -19.82
C LEU A 136 6.78 9.35 -21.17
N ASN A 137 5.51 9.58 -21.44
CA ASN A 137 4.93 9.26 -22.73
C ASN A 137 5.33 10.28 -23.81
N SER A 138 4.93 10.00 -25.08
CA SER A 138 5.27 10.87 -26.21
C SER A 138 4.68 12.28 -26.10
N LYS A 139 3.52 12.44 -25.46
CA LYS A 139 2.92 13.77 -25.21
C LYS A 139 3.73 14.59 -24.23
N ALA A 140 4.17 13.99 -23.12
CA ALA A 140 5.02 14.66 -22.15
C ALA A 140 6.32 15.17 -22.79
N LYS A 141 6.92 14.34 -23.67
CA LYS A 141 8.17 14.68 -24.35
C LYS A 141 7.99 15.73 -25.44
N ASN A 142 6.96 15.57 -26.29
CA ASN A 142 6.82 16.39 -27.51
C ASN A 142 5.99 17.65 -27.29
N ASP A 143 4.92 17.58 -26.48
CA ASP A 143 3.98 18.68 -26.32
C ASP A 143 4.32 19.56 -25.09
N VAL A 144 4.92 18.95 -24.06
CA VAL A 144 5.28 19.65 -22.82
C VAL A 144 6.79 19.89 -22.71
N GLY A 145 7.61 19.15 -23.48
CA GLY A 145 9.06 19.29 -23.50
C GLY A 145 9.77 18.70 -22.29
N LEU A 146 9.09 17.76 -21.59
CA LEU A 146 9.66 17.09 -20.42
C LEU A 146 10.60 15.96 -20.83
N SER A 147 11.72 15.83 -20.13
CA SER A 147 12.64 14.70 -20.23
C SER A 147 13.04 14.24 -18.82
N ASP A 148 13.45 12.98 -18.69
CA ASP A 148 14.04 12.42 -17.48
C ASP A 148 13.19 12.60 -16.21
N LEU A 149 12.08 11.89 -16.09
CA LEU A 149 11.31 11.83 -14.83
C LEU A 149 12.02 10.90 -13.84
N SER A 150 12.19 11.37 -12.60
CA SER A 150 12.66 10.58 -11.48
C SER A 150 11.89 10.91 -10.21
N LEU A 151 11.50 9.89 -9.46
CA LEU A 151 10.83 9.99 -8.18
C LEU A 151 11.76 9.52 -7.07
N LYS A 152 11.77 10.26 -5.96
CA LYS A 152 12.57 9.86 -4.79
C LYS A 152 11.81 8.82 -3.98
N ASP A 153 12.56 7.85 -3.45
CA ASP A 153 12.03 6.91 -2.46
C ASP A 153 11.48 7.64 -1.23
N SER A 154 10.50 7.02 -0.60
CA SER A 154 9.77 7.60 0.53
C SER A 154 9.84 6.73 1.76
N TRP A 155 10.02 7.36 2.91
CA TRP A 155 9.78 6.78 4.23
C TRP A 155 8.60 7.49 4.87
N GLY A 156 7.66 6.74 5.40
CA GLY A 156 6.50 7.30 6.05
C GLY A 156 5.94 6.43 7.16
N LEU A 157 4.99 7.00 7.89
CA LEU A 157 4.23 6.27 8.88
C LEU A 157 3.14 5.47 8.19
N ALA A 158 2.81 4.33 8.77
CA ALA A 158 1.71 3.50 8.32
C ALA A 158 0.78 3.15 9.48
N ALA A 159 -0.49 2.96 9.17
CA ALA A 159 -1.51 2.46 10.09
C ALA A 159 -2.45 1.52 9.36
N ASN A 160 -3.01 0.54 10.05
CA ASN A 160 -4.05 -0.30 9.50
C ASN A 160 -5.12 -0.65 10.53
N VAL A 161 -6.26 -1.01 10.03
CA VAL A 161 -7.32 -1.68 10.77
C VAL A 161 -7.79 -2.87 9.94
N GLY A 162 -8.10 -3.97 10.56
CA GLY A 162 -8.54 -5.15 9.85
C GLY A 162 -9.32 -6.10 10.74
N LEU A 163 -9.80 -7.13 10.09
CA LEU A 163 -10.56 -8.20 10.71
C LEU A 163 -10.16 -9.53 10.08
N ASP A 164 -9.81 -10.49 10.93
CA ASP A 164 -9.67 -11.88 10.55
C ASP A 164 -10.92 -12.65 10.99
N TYR A 165 -11.47 -13.44 10.08
CA TYR A 165 -12.59 -14.34 10.32
C TYR A 165 -12.14 -15.78 10.13
N SER A 166 -12.07 -16.56 11.21
CA SER A 166 -11.63 -17.95 11.18
C SER A 166 -12.68 -18.84 10.54
N LEU A 167 -12.31 -19.52 9.47
CA LEU A 167 -13.12 -20.54 8.80
C LEU A 167 -12.90 -21.93 9.41
N SER A 168 -11.66 -22.23 9.75
CA SER A 168 -11.20 -23.46 10.43
C SER A 168 -9.99 -23.15 11.30
N GLU A 169 -9.34 -24.15 11.82
CA GLU A 169 -8.12 -24.00 12.64
C GLU A 169 -6.96 -23.37 11.84
N ASP A 170 -6.88 -23.64 10.52
CA ASP A 170 -5.78 -23.21 9.66
C ASP A 170 -6.16 -22.12 8.65
N TRP A 171 -7.44 -21.83 8.51
CA TRP A 171 -7.94 -20.96 7.44
C TRP A 171 -8.76 -19.82 7.99
N PHE A 172 -8.48 -18.62 7.49
CA PHE A 172 -9.27 -17.43 7.82
C PHE A 172 -9.41 -16.52 6.60
N LEU A 173 -10.43 -15.70 6.62
CA LEU A 173 -10.59 -14.58 5.70
C LEU A 173 -10.12 -13.31 6.37
N ASN A 174 -9.43 -12.46 5.63
CA ASN A 174 -9.01 -11.15 6.08
C ASN A 174 -9.63 -10.05 5.22
N ALA A 175 -10.02 -8.98 5.87
CA ALA A 175 -10.29 -7.70 5.24
C ALA A 175 -9.60 -6.60 6.03
N SER A 176 -8.89 -5.71 5.35
CA SER A 176 -8.15 -4.63 6.02
C SER A 176 -8.09 -3.35 5.20
N VAL A 177 -7.99 -2.24 5.91
CA VAL A 177 -7.76 -0.91 5.36
C VAL A 177 -6.43 -0.42 5.87
N TRP A 178 -5.62 0.09 4.96
CA TRP A 178 -4.27 0.58 5.23
C TRP A 178 -4.16 2.05 4.90
N TYR A 179 -3.43 2.75 5.70
CA TYR A 179 -2.96 4.10 5.47
C TYR A 179 -1.44 4.09 5.45
N ALA A 180 -0.84 4.68 4.44
CA ALA A 180 0.59 4.93 4.39
C ALA A 180 0.85 6.36 3.97
N ASP A 181 1.71 7.05 4.72
CA ASP A 181 2.20 8.38 4.37
C ASP A 181 3.36 8.20 3.39
N ILE A 182 3.12 8.53 2.12
CA ILE A 182 4.11 8.39 1.05
C ILE A 182 4.33 9.77 0.43
N ASP A 183 5.45 10.39 0.77
CA ASP A 183 5.88 11.66 0.22
C ASP A 183 7.00 11.43 -0.78
N THR A 184 6.80 11.83 -2.02
CA THR A 184 7.87 11.78 -3.04
C THR A 184 8.11 13.15 -3.67
N THR A 185 9.31 13.34 -4.16
CA THR A 185 9.70 14.52 -4.94
C THR A 185 9.96 14.08 -6.37
N ALA A 186 9.17 14.61 -7.30
CA ALA A 186 9.42 14.43 -8.72
C ALA A 186 10.49 15.42 -9.21
N SER A 187 11.49 14.91 -9.91
CA SER A 187 12.49 15.70 -10.63
C SER A 187 12.34 15.40 -12.13
N TYR A 188 12.36 16.43 -12.94
CA TYR A 188 12.28 16.33 -14.41
C TYR A 188 13.20 17.38 -15.03
N LYS A 189 13.63 17.16 -16.27
CA LYS A 189 14.40 18.12 -17.08
C LYS A 189 13.61 18.54 -18.28
#